data_c73737181fb81e4b187bed559cce713d
#
_entry.id   c73737181fb81e4b187bed559cce713d
#
_cell.length_a   1.000
_cell.length_b   1.000
_cell.length_c   1.000
_cell.angle_alpha   90.00
_cell.angle_beta   90.00
_cell.angle_gamma   90.00
#
_symmetry.space_group_name_H-M   'P 1'
#
loop_
_entity.id
_entity.type
_entity.pdbx_description
1 polymer ?
#
loop_
_entity_poly.entity_id
_entity_poly.type
_entity_poly.pdbx_seq_one_letter_code
_entity_poly.pdbx_strand_id
1 'polypeptide(L)'
;MAYLSVHGTDDAARVRSSAAKPSKKAADGEVFAAMLGEALSTSASDAKRNSVEKICKWSVDPEHYPEPDDEALIAALYNDDLRDYSTMAKPRIGGRLVVCQKNPDGSLFYYPPRDASFEEKRAFVNAMKGLSREERYQVNNLISDMFGFSPFHPFLRRQSQRTAGDVQSSTLFDLLRDEVIKDLKQMHVDDPNRPWREQEAAVLDKIFERREAAKHAAKF
;
A
#
# COMPACT_ATOMS: atom_id res chain seq x y z
N MET A 1 68.82 -5.34 27.97
CA MET A 1 69.58 -4.09 28.34
C MET A 1 68.68 -2.96 27.85
N ALA A 2 68.24 -1.98 28.57
CA ALA A 2 68.44 -1.44 29.86
C ALA A 2 67.18 -0.78 30.34
N TYR A 3 66.96 -0.82 31.62
CA TYR A 3 66.00 -0.09 32.41
C TYR A 3 66.16 1.43 32.25
N LEU A 4 65.06 2.17 32.36
CA LEU A 4 64.98 3.41 33.12
C LEU A 4 63.60 3.69 33.64
N SER A 5 63.50 3.59 34.95
CA SER A 5 62.40 3.99 35.82
C SER A 5 62.56 5.49 36.13
N VAL A 6 61.43 6.24 36.11
CA VAL A 6 61.38 7.54 36.79
C VAL A 6 60.12 7.61 37.59
N HIS A 7 60.28 7.68 38.91
CA HIS A 7 59.27 8.06 39.90
C HIS A 7 59.07 9.59 39.90
N GLY A 8 57.85 10.01 40.27
CA GLY A 8 57.55 11.41 40.64
C GLY A 8 56.04 11.48 40.93
N THR A 9 55.66 11.22 42.11
CA THR A 9 55.11 11.95 43.27
C THR A 9 53.89 12.82 42.99
N ASP A 10 52.80 12.38 43.62
CA ASP A 10 51.77 13.07 44.39
C ASP A 10 51.49 14.55 44.10
N ASP A 11 50.21 14.86 43.74
CA ASP A 11 49.46 15.70 44.67
C ASP A 11 47.91 15.52 44.45
N ALA A 12 47.24 15.18 45.53
CA ALA A 12 45.85 14.92 45.59
C ALA A 12 45.07 16.24 45.80
N ALA A 13 44.39 16.71 44.77
CA ALA A 13 43.35 17.70 44.97
C ALA A 13 41.95 17.00 44.97
N ARG A 14 41.54 16.69 46.18
CA ARG A 14 40.21 16.12 46.52
C ARG A 14 39.14 17.20 46.34
N VAL A 15 38.63 17.39 45.11
CA VAL A 15 37.41 18.18 44.89
C VAL A 15 36.23 17.32 45.35
N ARG A 16 35.72 17.62 46.54
CA ARG A 16 34.43 17.17 46.99
C ARG A 16 33.35 17.91 46.18
N SER A 17 32.90 17.31 45.08
CA SER A 17 31.62 17.73 44.45
C SER A 17 30.51 17.27 45.39
N SER A 18 29.92 18.20 46.12
CA SER A 18 28.66 18.00 46.80
C SER A 18 27.56 17.79 45.76
N ALA A 19 27.24 16.55 45.48
CA ALA A 19 26.05 16.21 44.71
C ALA A 19 24.84 16.75 45.47
N ALA A 20 24.30 17.84 45.01
CA ALA A 20 23.01 18.34 45.46
C ALA A 20 21.97 17.24 45.23
N LYS A 21 21.31 16.78 46.27
CA LYS A 21 20.16 15.86 46.17
C LYS A 21 19.14 16.52 45.27
N PRO A 22 18.66 15.83 44.18
CA PRO A 22 17.59 16.38 43.36
C PRO A 22 16.40 16.71 44.22
N SER A 23 15.86 17.91 44.06
CA SER A 23 14.70 18.36 44.81
C SER A 23 13.51 17.44 44.42
N LYS A 24 12.70 17.08 45.42
CA LYS A 24 11.51 16.21 45.22
C LYS A 24 10.61 16.70 44.08
N LYS A 25 10.53 18.01 43.86
CA LYS A 25 9.81 18.65 42.76
C LYS A 25 10.37 18.36 41.35
N ALA A 26 11.69 18.15 41.21
CA ALA A 26 12.27 17.81 39.90
C ALA A 26 11.98 16.35 39.53
N ALA A 27 12.05 15.45 40.50
CA ALA A 27 11.72 14.03 40.30
C ALA A 27 10.24 13.82 39.93
N ASP A 28 9.33 14.59 40.57
CA ASP A 28 7.89 14.53 40.25
C ASP A 28 7.60 15.07 38.83
N GLY A 29 8.34 16.06 38.36
CA GLY A 29 8.22 16.60 37.00
C GLY A 29 8.69 15.63 35.91
N GLU A 30 9.78 14.91 36.12
CA GLU A 30 10.28 13.89 35.18
C GLU A 30 9.36 12.69 35.10
N VAL A 31 8.81 12.23 36.23
CA VAL A 31 7.82 11.14 36.25
C VAL A 31 6.54 11.54 35.53
N PHE A 32 6.05 12.77 35.76
CA PHE A 32 4.87 13.27 35.05
C PHE A 32 5.10 13.41 33.54
N ALA A 33 6.25 13.91 33.10
CA ALA A 33 6.61 14.01 31.70
C ALA A 33 6.71 12.63 31.03
N ALA A 34 7.28 11.64 31.72
CA ALA A 34 7.33 10.26 31.23
C ALA A 34 5.92 9.63 31.10
N MET A 35 5.07 9.79 32.12
CA MET A 35 3.67 9.30 32.07
C MET A 35 2.86 10.00 30.98
N LEU A 36 3.04 11.30 30.78
CA LEU A 36 2.38 12.04 29.69
C LEU A 36 2.86 11.57 28.32
N GLY A 37 4.16 11.34 28.14
CA GLY A 37 4.75 10.80 26.91
C GLY A 37 4.20 9.40 26.60
N GLU A 38 4.08 8.53 27.59
CA GLU A 38 3.51 7.19 27.44
C GLU A 38 2.01 7.26 27.12
N ALA A 39 1.23 8.10 27.80
CA ALA A 39 -0.19 8.29 27.54
C ALA A 39 -0.44 8.85 26.14
N LEU A 40 0.37 9.79 25.66
CA LEU A 40 0.29 10.35 24.30
C LEU A 40 0.67 9.32 23.24
N SER A 41 1.69 8.49 23.48
CA SER A 41 2.09 7.43 22.56
C SER A 41 1.02 6.32 22.47
N THR A 42 0.41 5.95 23.57
CA THR A 42 -0.70 4.98 23.62
C THR A 42 -1.93 5.53 22.90
N SER A 43 -2.29 6.78 23.15
CA SER A 43 -3.42 7.44 22.48
C SER A 43 -3.20 7.54 20.95
N ALA A 44 -2.00 7.86 20.50
CA ALA A 44 -1.66 7.90 19.07
C ALA A 44 -1.72 6.50 18.42
N SER A 45 -1.29 5.46 19.14
CA SER A 45 -1.36 4.07 18.67
C SER A 45 -2.81 3.58 18.55
N ASP A 46 -3.65 3.93 19.52
CA ASP A 46 -5.08 3.59 19.52
C ASP A 46 -5.85 4.33 18.44
N ALA A 47 -5.56 5.60 18.21
CA ALA A 47 -6.15 6.38 17.12
C ALA A 47 -5.78 5.79 15.75
N LYS A 48 -4.52 5.40 15.55
CA LYS A 48 -4.04 4.75 14.33
C LYS A 48 -4.71 3.38 14.13
N ARG A 49 -4.82 2.59 15.19
CA ARG A 49 -5.51 1.29 15.16
C ARG A 49 -6.98 1.44 14.78
N ASN A 50 -7.69 2.38 15.38
CA ASN A 50 -9.09 2.68 15.07
C ASN A 50 -9.29 3.14 13.63
N SER A 51 -8.36 3.94 13.08
CA SER A 51 -8.38 4.36 11.68
C SER A 51 -8.22 3.17 10.75
N VAL A 52 -7.25 2.29 11.00
CA VAL A 52 -7.02 1.07 10.20
C VAL A 52 -8.24 0.15 10.26
N GLU A 53 -8.85 -0.05 11.42
CA GLU A 53 -10.05 -0.89 11.55
C GLU A 53 -11.23 -0.36 10.73
N LYS A 54 -11.45 0.96 10.73
CA LYS A 54 -12.47 1.61 9.88
C LYS A 54 -12.21 1.37 8.40
N ILE A 55 -10.96 1.52 7.94
CA ILE A 55 -10.57 1.25 6.55
C ILE A 55 -10.83 -0.21 6.19
N CYS A 56 -10.49 -1.15 7.05
CA CYS A 56 -10.73 -2.57 6.83
C CYS A 56 -12.23 -2.88 6.70
N LYS A 57 -13.06 -2.32 7.57
CA LYS A 57 -14.52 -2.47 7.51
C LYS A 57 -15.10 -1.90 6.22
N TRP A 58 -14.74 -0.67 5.89
CA TRP A 58 -15.17 -0.03 4.65
C TRP A 58 -14.74 -0.83 3.40
N SER A 59 -13.53 -1.36 3.37
CA SER A 59 -13.03 -2.12 2.21
C SER A 59 -13.83 -3.40 1.91
N VAL A 60 -14.51 -3.93 2.90
CA VAL A 60 -15.36 -5.13 2.77
C VAL A 60 -16.82 -4.76 2.50
N ASP A 61 -17.29 -3.69 3.12
CA ASP A 61 -18.69 -3.25 3.10
C ASP A 61 -18.77 -1.71 2.96
N PRO A 62 -18.51 -1.19 1.73
CA PRO A 62 -18.46 0.25 1.49
C PRO A 62 -19.82 0.95 1.59
N GLU A 63 -20.93 0.21 1.57
CA GLU A 63 -22.28 0.78 1.66
C GLU A 63 -22.63 1.16 3.11
N HIS A 64 -22.09 0.43 4.10
CA HIS A 64 -22.42 0.64 5.51
C HIS A 64 -21.34 1.40 6.30
N TYR A 65 -20.19 1.66 5.71
CA TYR A 65 -19.11 2.39 6.37
C TYR A 65 -18.70 3.62 5.58
N PRO A 66 -18.38 4.75 6.27
CA PRO A 66 -17.93 5.96 5.59
C PRO A 66 -16.62 5.73 4.84
N GLU A 67 -16.53 6.31 3.66
CA GLU A 67 -15.31 6.26 2.86
C GLU A 67 -14.16 6.94 3.60
N PRO A 68 -13.00 6.28 3.74
CA PRO A 68 -11.81 6.87 4.32
C PRO A 68 -11.23 7.93 3.38
N ASP A 69 -10.46 8.87 3.93
CA ASP A 69 -9.68 9.77 3.10
C ASP A 69 -8.63 9.03 2.27
N ASP A 70 -8.29 9.58 1.11
CA ASP A 70 -7.41 8.93 0.14
C ASP A 70 -6.01 8.66 0.71
N GLU A 71 -5.48 9.57 1.55
CA GLU A 71 -4.13 9.42 2.12
C GLU A 71 -4.08 8.24 3.10
N ALA A 72 -5.02 8.17 4.03
CA ALA A 72 -5.12 7.07 4.98
C ALA A 72 -5.37 5.73 4.27
N LEU A 73 -6.24 5.73 3.24
CA LEU A 73 -6.54 4.54 2.45
C LEU A 73 -5.30 4.04 1.70
N ILE A 74 -4.60 4.92 0.98
CA ILE A 74 -3.41 4.55 0.21
C ILE A 74 -2.31 4.05 1.16
N ALA A 75 -2.05 4.75 2.28
CA ALA A 75 -1.08 4.29 3.27
C ALA A 75 -1.40 2.89 3.79
N ALA A 76 -2.67 2.60 4.05
CA ALA A 76 -3.13 1.28 4.51
C ALA A 76 -3.00 0.21 3.41
N LEU A 77 -3.32 0.55 2.14
CA LEU A 77 -3.23 -0.38 1.00
C LEU A 77 -1.80 -0.85 0.71
N TYR A 78 -0.78 -0.06 1.05
CA TYR A 78 0.63 -0.39 0.87
C TYR A 78 1.32 -0.88 2.17
N ASN A 79 0.55 -1.13 3.22
CA ASN A 79 1.05 -1.70 4.46
C ASN A 79 1.01 -3.24 4.39
N ASP A 80 2.18 -3.88 4.40
CA ASP A 80 2.29 -5.34 4.31
C ASP A 80 1.64 -6.07 5.48
N ASP A 81 1.70 -5.49 6.68
CA ASP A 81 1.09 -6.08 7.89
C ASP A 81 -0.44 -6.24 7.76
N LEU A 82 -1.08 -5.39 6.96
CA LEU A 82 -2.52 -5.46 6.70
C LEU A 82 -2.89 -6.44 5.58
N ARG A 83 -1.89 -6.97 4.88
CA ARG A 83 -2.04 -7.96 3.78
C ARG A 83 -1.55 -9.35 4.13
N ASP A 84 -0.94 -9.52 5.30
CA ASP A 84 -0.55 -10.83 5.77
C ASP A 84 -1.79 -11.65 6.17
N TYR A 85 -2.13 -12.61 5.33
CA TYR A 85 -3.25 -13.53 5.54
C TYR A 85 -2.88 -14.77 6.36
N SER A 86 -1.66 -14.84 6.88
CA SER A 86 -1.21 -15.99 7.69
C SER A 86 -1.87 -16.08 9.06
N THR A 87 -2.36 -14.94 9.59
CA THR A 87 -3.02 -14.89 10.89
C THR A 87 -4.42 -14.27 10.79
N MET A 88 -5.44 -14.96 11.34
CA MET A 88 -6.81 -14.46 11.39
C MET A 88 -7.02 -13.30 12.37
N ALA A 89 -6.05 -13.01 13.23
CA ALA A 89 -6.18 -12.05 14.33
C ALA A 89 -5.90 -10.58 13.93
N LYS A 90 -5.34 -10.33 12.74
CA LYS A 90 -4.99 -8.98 12.30
C LYS A 90 -6.09 -8.37 11.43
N PRO A 91 -6.38 -7.07 11.54
CA PRO A 91 -7.26 -6.39 10.60
C PRO A 91 -6.68 -6.46 9.19
N ARG A 92 -7.55 -6.62 8.18
CA ARG A 92 -7.14 -6.82 6.78
C ARG A 92 -7.92 -5.93 5.86
N ILE A 93 -7.25 -5.42 4.84
CA ILE A 93 -7.91 -4.68 3.78
C ILE A 93 -8.40 -5.66 2.72
N GLY A 94 -9.72 -5.66 2.51
CA GLY A 94 -10.37 -6.39 1.43
C GLY A 94 -10.43 -5.57 0.13
N GLY A 95 -11.26 -6.04 -0.80
CA GLY A 95 -11.74 -5.25 -1.93
C GLY A 95 -10.82 -5.10 -3.14
N ARG A 96 -9.58 -5.57 -3.10
CA ARG A 96 -8.68 -5.61 -4.28
C ARG A 96 -8.49 -4.26 -4.99
N LEU A 97 -8.34 -3.19 -4.20
CA LEU A 97 -8.17 -1.83 -4.72
C LEU A 97 -6.77 -1.55 -5.30
N VAL A 98 -5.79 -2.40 -5.01
CA VAL A 98 -4.47 -2.44 -5.64
C VAL A 98 -4.12 -3.89 -5.94
N VAL A 99 -3.29 -4.11 -6.95
CA VAL A 99 -2.73 -5.43 -7.20
C VAL A 99 -1.61 -5.68 -6.20
N CYS A 100 -1.66 -6.82 -5.53
CA CYS A 100 -0.57 -7.27 -4.66
C CYS A 100 -0.38 -8.77 -4.88
N GLN A 101 0.80 -9.15 -5.35
CA GLN A 101 1.17 -10.53 -5.64
C GLN A 101 2.48 -10.87 -4.93
N LYS A 102 2.63 -12.14 -4.53
CA LYS A 102 3.86 -12.62 -3.93
C LYS A 102 4.75 -13.21 -5.01
N ASN A 103 5.97 -12.70 -5.11
CA ASN A 103 6.99 -13.24 -5.99
C ASN A 103 7.52 -14.60 -5.48
N PRO A 104 8.15 -15.42 -6.34
CA PRO A 104 8.76 -16.67 -5.92
C PRO A 104 9.86 -16.52 -4.86
N ASP A 105 10.54 -15.38 -4.82
CA ASP A 105 11.56 -15.02 -3.81
C ASP A 105 10.98 -14.57 -2.47
N GLY A 106 9.63 -14.50 -2.38
CA GLY A 106 8.92 -14.07 -1.18
C GLY A 106 8.66 -12.57 -1.08
N SER A 107 9.26 -11.76 -1.96
CA SER A 107 8.96 -10.31 -2.05
C SER A 107 7.53 -10.05 -2.53
N LEU A 108 7.01 -8.85 -2.28
CA LEU A 108 5.69 -8.46 -2.74
C LEU A 108 5.79 -7.52 -3.94
N PHE A 109 5.12 -7.91 -5.01
CA PHE A 109 4.83 -7.06 -6.15
C PHE A 109 3.60 -6.21 -5.86
N TYR A 110 3.66 -4.92 -6.20
CA TYR A 110 2.52 -4.01 -6.15
C TYR A 110 2.31 -3.32 -7.49
N TYR A 111 1.02 -3.13 -7.83
CA TYR A 111 0.65 -2.20 -8.87
C TYR A 111 -0.52 -1.30 -8.39
N PRO A 112 -0.39 0.03 -8.47
CA PRO A 112 0.82 0.79 -8.84
C PRO A 112 2.04 0.45 -7.95
N PRO A 113 3.29 0.69 -8.43
CA PRO A 113 4.48 0.43 -7.63
C PRO A 113 4.52 1.22 -6.31
N ARG A 114 5.31 0.73 -5.33
CA ARG A 114 5.43 1.40 -4.03
C ARG A 114 6.02 2.80 -4.11
N ASP A 115 6.92 3.02 -5.06
CA ASP A 115 7.61 4.28 -5.34
C ASP A 115 6.85 5.20 -6.30
N ALA A 116 5.70 4.74 -6.84
CA ALA A 116 4.81 5.60 -7.61
C ALA A 116 4.33 6.81 -6.79
N SER A 117 4.08 7.94 -7.46
CA SER A 117 3.58 9.14 -6.81
C SER A 117 2.23 8.92 -6.12
N PHE A 118 1.92 9.75 -5.12
CA PHE A 118 0.62 9.72 -4.45
C PHE A 118 -0.53 9.90 -5.45
N GLU A 119 -0.39 10.83 -6.40
CA GLU A 119 -1.39 11.12 -7.42
C GLU A 119 -1.65 9.92 -8.33
N GLU A 120 -0.61 9.19 -8.71
CA GLU A 120 -0.74 7.98 -9.52
C GLU A 120 -1.46 6.87 -8.74
N LYS A 121 -1.09 6.64 -7.49
CA LYS A 121 -1.76 5.68 -6.60
C LYS A 121 -3.23 6.05 -6.41
N ARG A 122 -3.50 7.34 -6.18
CA ARG A 122 -4.86 7.86 -6.01
C ARG A 122 -5.70 7.66 -7.27
N ALA A 123 -5.16 7.99 -8.44
CA ALA A 123 -5.85 7.82 -9.71
C ALA A 123 -6.24 6.35 -9.97
N PHE A 124 -5.33 5.42 -9.69
CA PHE A 124 -5.60 3.99 -9.81
C PHE A 124 -6.66 3.53 -8.82
N VAL A 125 -6.51 3.86 -7.53
CA VAL A 125 -7.47 3.48 -6.49
C VAL A 125 -8.86 4.02 -6.79
N ASN A 126 -8.98 5.26 -7.27
CA ASN A 126 -10.27 5.87 -7.64
C ASN A 126 -10.92 5.16 -8.83
N ALA A 127 -10.14 4.73 -9.83
CA ALA A 127 -10.66 3.91 -10.91
C ALA A 127 -11.21 2.58 -10.39
N MET A 128 -10.50 1.94 -9.45
CA MET A 128 -10.90 0.66 -8.86
C MET A 128 -12.08 0.78 -7.88
N LYS A 129 -12.20 1.87 -7.11
CA LYS A 129 -13.34 2.12 -6.19
C LYS A 129 -14.69 2.04 -6.90
N GLY A 130 -14.72 2.51 -8.14
CA GLY A 130 -15.95 2.52 -8.95
C GLY A 130 -16.41 1.17 -9.47
N LEU A 131 -15.71 0.09 -9.22
CA LEU A 131 -16.01 -1.25 -9.70
C LEU A 131 -16.60 -2.11 -8.58
N SER A 132 -17.41 -3.09 -8.94
CA SER A 132 -17.83 -4.15 -8.03
C SER A 132 -16.64 -5.02 -7.61
N ARG A 133 -16.82 -5.86 -6.62
CA ARG A 133 -15.77 -6.77 -6.14
C ARG A 133 -15.31 -7.74 -7.23
N GLU A 134 -16.23 -8.25 -8.01
CA GLU A 134 -16.00 -9.17 -9.13
C GLU A 134 -15.26 -8.47 -10.27
N GLU A 135 -15.67 -7.27 -10.63
CA GLU A 135 -14.99 -6.44 -11.64
C GLU A 135 -13.56 -6.12 -11.23
N ARG A 136 -13.33 -5.76 -9.95
CA ARG A 136 -11.97 -5.55 -9.42
C ARG A 136 -11.12 -6.83 -9.49
N TYR A 137 -11.73 -7.99 -9.26
CA TYR A 137 -11.04 -9.26 -9.39
C TYR A 137 -10.58 -9.51 -10.83
N GLN A 138 -11.45 -9.26 -11.81
CA GLN A 138 -11.11 -9.41 -13.24
C GLN A 138 -9.97 -8.47 -13.64
N VAL A 139 -10.05 -7.18 -13.28
CA VAL A 139 -9.00 -6.20 -13.58
C VAL A 139 -7.67 -6.59 -12.89
N ASN A 140 -7.70 -7.02 -11.64
CA ASN A 140 -6.49 -7.47 -10.94
C ASN A 140 -5.85 -8.68 -11.60
N ASN A 141 -6.64 -9.62 -12.15
CA ASN A 141 -6.11 -10.75 -12.89
C ASN A 141 -5.47 -10.31 -14.21
N LEU A 142 -6.13 -9.43 -14.97
CA LEU A 142 -5.56 -8.88 -16.20
C LEU A 142 -4.21 -8.19 -15.96
N ILE A 143 -4.13 -7.38 -14.90
CA ILE A 143 -2.88 -6.72 -14.51
C ILE A 143 -1.83 -7.76 -14.07
N SER A 144 -2.21 -8.74 -13.27
CA SER A 144 -1.32 -9.81 -12.83
C SER A 144 -0.76 -10.60 -14.03
N ASP A 145 -1.61 -10.88 -15.02
CA ASP A 145 -1.21 -11.58 -16.24
C ASP A 145 -0.28 -10.73 -17.12
N MET A 146 -0.55 -9.43 -17.24
CA MET A 146 0.32 -8.50 -17.96
C MET A 146 1.74 -8.49 -17.39
N PHE A 147 1.88 -8.59 -16.08
CA PHE A 147 3.18 -8.64 -15.39
C PHE A 147 3.71 -10.06 -15.15
N GLY A 148 3.07 -11.09 -15.75
CA GLY A 148 3.58 -12.46 -15.77
C GLY A 148 3.31 -13.28 -14.52
N PHE A 149 2.41 -12.86 -13.62
CA PHE A 149 2.06 -13.61 -12.40
C PHE A 149 1.06 -14.74 -12.64
N SER A 150 0.39 -14.77 -13.78
CA SER A 150 -0.60 -15.80 -14.09
C SER A 150 -0.35 -16.39 -15.48
N PRO A 151 -0.55 -17.71 -15.66
CA PRO A 151 -0.42 -18.37 -16.95
C PRO A 151 -1.64 -18.24 -17.84
N PHE A 152 -2.75 -17.65 -17.36
CA PHE A 152 -4.07 -17.75 -18.02
C PHE A 152 -4.21 -16.90 -19.28
N HIS A 153 -3.36 -15.89 -19.48
CA HIS A 153 -3.45 -14.97 -20.62
C HIS A 153 -2.14 -14.88 -21.40
N PRO A 154 -1.87 -15.85 -22.29
CA PRO A 154 -0.59 -15.90 -23.04
C PRO A 154 -0.35 -14.68 -23.93
N PHE A 155 -1.40 -13.96 -24.35
CA PHE A 155 -1.27 -12.76 -25.15
C PHE A 155 -0.76 -11.55 -24.33
N LEU A 156 -1.15 -11.42 -23.07
CA LEU A 156 -0.62 -10.39 -22.16
C LEU A 156 0.83 -10.67 -21.78
N ARG A 157 1.25 -11.94 -21.72
CA ARG A 157 2.65 -12.35 -21.51
C ARG A 157 3.62 -11.78 -22.54
N ARG A 158 3.19 -11.55 -23.76
CA ARG A 158 4.03 -10.92 -24.81
C ARG A 158 4.37 -9.47 -24.47
N GLN A 159 3.59 -8.82 -23.62
CA GLN A 159 3.83 -7.48 -23.08
C GLN A 159 4.67 -7.51 -21.78
N SER A 160 4.89 -8.68 -21.17
CA SER A 160 5.51 -8.88 -19.85
C SER A 160 7.02 -8.56 -19.77
N GLN A 161 7.61 -7.98 -20.82
CA GLN A 161 8.95 -7.37 -20.74
C GLN A 161 8.93 -5.97 -20.08
N ARG A 162 7.73 -5.45 -19.78
CA ARG A 162 7.58 -4.17 -19.10
C ARG A 162 7.62 -4.37 -17.60
N THR A 163 8.38 -3.55 -16.90
CA THR A 163 8.33 -3.49 -15.44
C THR A 163 7.12 -2.67 -15.00
N ALA A 164 6.65 -2.87 -13.77
CA ALA A 164 5.53 -2.10 -13.24
C ALA A 164 5.77 -0.58 -13.25
N GLY A 165 7.04 -0.14 -13.15
CA GLY A 165 7.43 1.26 -13.23
C GLY A 165 7.35 1.85 -14.63
N ASP A 166 7.35 1.01 -15.68
CA ASP A 166 7.30 1.47 -17.08
C ASP A 166 5.86 1.78 -17.55
N VAL A 167 4.86 1.38 -16.79
CA VAL A 167 3.43 1.54 -17.16
C VAL A 167 2.75 2.42 -16.13
N GLN A 168 2.41 3.64 -16.53
CA GLN A 168 1.64 4.56 -15.70
C GLN A 168 0.18 4.13 -15.58
N SER A 169 -0.43 4.35 -14.43
CA SER A 169 -1.85 4.02 -14.18
C SER A 169 -2.80 4.72 -15.16
N SER A 170 -2.42 5.89 -15.69
CA SER A 170 -3.20 6.62 -16.70
C SER A 170 -3.28 5.90 -18.04
N THR A 171 -2.28 5.10 -18.40
CA THR A 171 -2.19 4.39 -19.68
C THR A 171 -2.47 2.90 -19.55
N LEU A 172 -2.37 2.34 -18.35
CA LEU A 172 -2.56 0.92 -18.11
C LEU A 172 -3.91 0.42 -18.61
N PHE A 173 -4.98 1.08 -18.21
CA PHE A 173 -6.35 0.65 -18.57
C PHE A 173 -6.59 0.74 -20.08
N ASP A 174 -5.99 1.72 -20.75
CA ASP A 174 -6.07 1.86 -22.19
C ASP A 174 -5.32 0.71 -22.88
N LEU A 175 -4.12 0.36 -22.40
CA LEU A 175 -3.36 -0.79 -22.89
C LEU A 175 -4.09 -2.12 -22.69
N LEU A 176 -4.65 -2.34 -21.50
CA LEU A 176 -5.43 -3.56 -21.22
C LEU A 176 -6.65 -3.66 -22.14
N ARG A 177 -7.37 -2.55 -22.33
CA ARG A 177 -8.54 -2.48 -23.18
C ARG A 177 -8.19 -2.81 -24.63
N ASP A 178 -7.14 -2.20 -25.16
CA ASP A 178 -6.70 -2.42 -26.54
C ASP A 178 -6.31 -3.89 -26.77
N GLU A 179 -5.60 -4.52 -25.83
CA GLU A 179 -5.23 -5.93 -25.92
C GLU A 179 -6.43 -6.87 -25.82
N VAL A 180 -7.38 -6.61 -24.91
CA VAL A 180 -8.60 -7.43 -24.79
C VAL A 180 -9.46 -7.31 -26.05
N ILE A 181 -9.63 -6.09 -26.60
CA ILE A 181 -10.40 -5.88 -27.83
C ILE A 181 -9.71 -6.56 -29.02
N LYS A 182 -8.38 -6.49 -29.10
CA LYS A 182 -7.61 -7.16 -30.14
C LYS A 182 -7.75 -8.68 -30.05
N ASP A 183 -7.72 -9.25 -28.85
CA ASP A 183 -7.94 -10.66 -28.62
C ASP A 183 -9.35 -11.07 -29.07
N LEU A 184 -10.37 -10.35 -28.65
CA LEU A 184 -11.77 -10.59 -29.05
C LEU A 184 -11.97 -10.58 -30.57
N LYS A 185 -11.28 -9.72 -31.31
CA LYS A 185 -11.34 -9.67 -32.78
C LYS A 185 -10.72 -10.91 -33.44
N GLN A 186 -9.79 -11.58 -32.76
CA GLN A 186 -9.11 -12.78 -33.25
C GLN A 186 -9.80 -14.07 -32.80
N MET A 187 -10.62 -14.01 -31.77
CA MET A 187 -11.34 -15.19 -31.25
C MET A 187 -12.49 -15.60 -32.17
N HIS A 188 -12.63 -16.90 -32.36
CA HIS A 188 -13.82 -17.45 -33.03
C HIS A 188 -15.09 -17.15 -32.22
N VAL A 189 -16.23 -17.02 -32.89
CA VAL A 189 -17.52 -16.71 -32.26
C VAL A 189 -17.93 -17.77 -31.22
N ASP A 190 -17.57 -19.02 -31.48
CA ASP A 190 -17.88 -20.18 -30.61
C ASP A 190 -16.75 -20.51 -29.60
N ASP A 191 -15.74 -19.62 -29.45
CA ASP A 191 -14.67 -19.85 -28.48
C ASP A 191 -15.26 -19.83 -27.04
N PRO A 192 -15.05 -20.88 -26.25
CA PRO A 192 -15.62 -20.99 -24.90
C PRO A 192 -15.13 -19.89 -23.95
N ASN A 193 -14.01 -19.24 -24.24
CA ASN A 193 -13.50 -18.12 -23.44
C ASN A 193 -14.01 -16.75 -23.88
N ARG A 194 -14.70 -16.69 -25.02
CA ARG A 194 -15.21 -15.41 -25.56
C ARG A 194 -16.11 -14.66 -24.59
N PRO A 195 -17.11 -15.29 -23.91
CA PRO A 195 -17.94 -14.58 -22.94
C PRO A 195 -17.16 -13.95 -21.80
N TRP A 196 -16.09 -14.60 -21.35
CA TRP A 196 -15.19 -14.04 -20.33
C TRP A 196 -14.47 -12.79 -20.84
N ARG A 197 -13.96 -12.84 -22.06
CA ARG A 197 -13.28 -11.68 -22.70
C ARG A 197 -14.23 -10.51 -22.91
N GLU A 198 -15.47 -10.77 -23.26
CA GLU A 198 -16.49 -9.74 -23.42
C GLU A 198 -16.81 -9.05 -22.07
N GLN A 199 -16.83 -9.80 -20.98
CA GLN A 199 -16.97 -9.23 -19.63
C GLN A 199 -15.76 -8.35 -19.24
N GLU A 200 -14.54 -8.81 -19.52
CA GLU A 200 -13.32 -8.01 -19.28
C GLU A 200 -13.33 -6.70 -20.09
N ALA A 201 -13.71 -6.76 -21.35
CA ALA A 201 -13.88 -5.57 -22.19
C ALA A 201 -14.90 -4.59 -21.60
N ALA A 202 -16.06 -5.09 -21.16
CA ALA A 202 -17.10 -4.26 -20.56
C ALA A 202 -16.65 -3.56 -19.27
N VAL A 203 -15.86 -4.24 -18.44
CA VAL A 203 -15.28 -3.64 -17.21
C VAL A 203 -14.29 -2.53 -17.57
N LEU A 204 -13.44 -2.76 -18.57
CA LEU A 204 -12.48 -1.76 -19.03
C LEU A 204 -13.14 -0.55 -19.69
N ASP A 205 -14.22 -0.77 -20.47
CA ASP A 205 -15.04 0.30 -21.02
C ASP A 205 -15.69 1.15 -19.92
N LYS A 206 -16.21 0.54 -18.87
CA LYS A 206 -16.76 1.24 -17.70
C LYS A 206 -15.73 2.14 -17.01
N ILE A 207 -14.47 1.68 -16.89
CA ILE A 207 -13.36 2.51 -16.35
C ILE A 207 -13.10 3.69 -17.29
N PHE A 208 -13.04 3.44 -18.59
CA PHE A 208 -12.78 4.46 -19.60
C PHE A 208 -13.87 5.55 -19.58
N GLU A 209 -15.13 5.19 -19.64
CA GLU A 209 -16.27 6.12 -19.59
C GLU A 209 -16.25 7.01 -18.35
N ARG A 210 -15.93 6.44 -17.18
CA ARG A 210 -15.81 7.21 -15.93
C ARG A 210 -14.67 8.21 -15.96
N ARG A 211 -13.52 7.81 -16.52
CA ARG A 211 -12.36 8.71 -16.68
C ARG A 211 -12.70 9.87 -17.60
N GLU A 212 -13.39 9.62 -18.70
CA GLU A 212 -13.83 10.68 -19.62
C GLU A 212 -14.86 11.60 -18.97
N ALA A 213 -15.84 11.04 -18.25
CA ALA A 213 -16.82 11.84 -17.50
C ALA A 213 -16.14 12.75 -16.46
N ALA A 214 -15.14 12.23 -15.71
CA ALA A 214 -14.38 13.02 -14.74
C ALA A 214 -13.58 14.15 -15.40
N LYS A 215 -12.97 13.91 -16.58
CA LYS A 215 -12.27 14.95 -17.35
C LYS A 215 -13.22 16.05 -17.82
N HIS A 216 -14.43 15.68 -18.20
CA HIS A 216 -15.45 16.66 -18.62
C HIS A 216 -15.93 17.49 -17.42
N ALA A 217 -16.17 16.87 -16.28
CA ALA A 217 -16.61 17.58 -15.06
C ALA A 217 -15.55 18.57 -14.52
N ALA A 218 -14.27 18.29 -14.71
CA ALA A 218 -13.17 19.16 -14.27
C ALA A 218 -12.96 20.42 -15.15
N LYS A 219 -13.66 20.52 -16.31
CA LYS A 219 -13.55 21.66 -17.22
C LYS A 219 -14.58 22.77 -16.96
N PHE A 220 -15.52 22.54 -16.04
CA PHE A 220 -16.55 23.49 -15.61
C PHE A 220 -16.40 23.85 -14.15
#